data_2ad5f50783e012cc2b82bc97948ccf5e
#
_entry.id   2ad5f50783e012cc2b82bc97948ccf5e
#
_cell.length_a   1.000
_cell.length_b   1.000
_cell.length_c   1.000
_cell.angle_alpha   90.00
_cell.angle_beta   90.00
_cell.angle_gamma   90.00
#
_symmetry.space_group_name_H-M   'P 1'
#
loop_
_entity.id
_entity.type
_entity.pdbx_description
1 polymer ?
#
loop_
_entity_poly.entity_id
_entity_poly.type
_entity_poly.pdbx_seq_one_letter_code
_entity_poly.pdbx_strand_id
1 'polypeptide(L)'
;MTAHHDETQKGPAGDQRLDVVVVGGSQAGLAMAWHLAQQGRRFVVLDAAPELGHAWRSRWDSLKLFTPAQYDALPGMAFPAPADTYPTKDPVADYLQAYAAAFDLPLRRNAKVTELRRLDDGSFEIRAADSTYRARQVVVATGPFQVPFIPPPAAKVDASVTQVHSADYHNPQALPEGPVLVVGGGNSGFQIAEELAATRPVELSIATKYPMLPQRRAGRDLF
;
A
#
# COMPACT_ATOMS: atom_id res chain seq x y z
N MET A 1 -22.99 -29.12 -8.08
CA MET A 1 -21.59 -29.60 -8.10
C MET A 1 -20.89 -28.89 -9.22
N THR A 2 -20.35 -27.72 -8.97
CA THR A 2 -19.56 -26.91 -9.94
C THR A 2 -18.14 -26.90 -9.44
N ALA A 3 -17.27 -27.53 -10.23
CA ALA A 3 -15.85 -27.63 -9.96
C ALA A 3 -15.21 -26.25 -10.10
N HIS A 4 -14.63 -25.73 -9.02
CA HIS A 4 -13.69 -24.64 -9.08
C HIS A 4 -12.40 -25.14 -9.76
N HIS A 5 -12.15 -24.66 -10.95
CA HIS A 5 -10.83 -24.80 -11.58
C HIS A 5 -9.85 -23.90 -10.83
N ASP A 6 -9.03 -24.53 -10.03
CA ASP A 6 -7.79 -23.97 -9.49
C ASP A 6 -6.77 -23.92 -10.64
N GLU A 7 -6.78 -22.81 -11.38
CA GLU A 7 -5.71 -22.53 -12.35
C GLU A 7 -4.46 -22.09 -11.60
N THR A 8 -3.71 -23.06 -11.11
CA THR A 8 -2.28 -22.90 -10.79
C THR A 8 -1.57 -22.52 -12.08
N GLN A 9 -1.45 -21.20 -12.33
CA GLN A 9 -0.67 -20.68 -13.44
C GLN A 9 0.80 -21.11 -13.29
N LYS A 10 1.15 -22.17 -14.02
CA LYS A 10 2.54 -22.58 -14.25
C LYS A 10 3.33 -21.38 -14.78
N GLY A 11 4.35 -20.97 -14.02
CA GLY A 11 5.31 -19.99 -14.48
C GLY A 11 5.98 -20.44 -15.78
N PRO A 12 6.48 -19.53 -16.63
CA PRO A 12 7.19 -19.90 -17.84
C PRO A 12 8.45 -20.68 -17.42
N ALA A 13 8.42 -21.98 -17.64
CA ALA A 13 9.62 -22.82 -17.61
C ALA A 13 10.40 -22.50 -18.88
N GLY A 14 11.53 -21.82 -18.74
CA GLY A 14 12.46 -21.51 -19.81
C GLY A 14 13.08 -20.12 -19.59
N ASP A 15 14.37 -20.05 -19.81
CA ASP A 15 15.29 -18.91 -19.68
C ASP A 15 14.90 -17.65 -20.50
N GLN A 16 13.64 -17.22 -20.40
CA GLN A 16 13.14 -16.01 -21.06
C GLN A 16 13.43 -14.80 -20.16
N ARG A 17 14.55 -14.17 -20.45
CA ARG A 17 14.96 -12.91 -19.81
C ARG A 17 13.87 -11.86 -19.98
N LEU A 18 13.31 -11.40 -18.87
CA LEU A 18 12.35 -10.30 -18.84
C LEU A 18 13.04 -8.98 -19.17
N ASP A 19 12.27 -8.03 -19.73
CA ASP A 19 12.77 -6.66 -19.85
C ASP A 19 12.76 -5.99 -18.48
N VAL A 20 11.66 -6.16 -17.71
CA VAL A 20 11.49 -5.53 -16.40
C VAL A 20 10.86 -6.49 -15.40
N VAL A 21 11.33 -6.45 -14.15
CA VAL A 21 10.61 -6.95 -12.98
C VAL A 21 10.18 -5.75 -12.14
N VAL A 22 8.89 -5.67 -11.81
CA VAL A 22 8.34 -4.67 -10.90
C VAL A 22 8.12 -5.33 -9.54
N VAL A 23 8.71 -4.77 -8.49
CA VAL A 23 8.58 -5.28 -7.11
C VAL A 23 7.60 -4.40 -6.34
N GLY A 24 6.44 -4.96 -6.01
CA GLY A 24 5.30 -4.29 -5.36
C GLY A 24 4.14 -4.05 -6.33
N GLY A 25 2.95 -4.57 -5.98
CA GLY A 25 1.72 -4.53 -6.77
C GLY A 25 0.67 -3.54 -6.25
N SER A 26 1.09 -2.41 -5.67
CA SER A 26 0.19 -1.33 -5.29
C SER A 26 0.16 -0.23 -6.37
N GLN A 27 -0.36 0.98 -6.07
CA GLN A 27 -0.59 2.04 -7.07
C GLN A 27 0.61 2.27 -8.00
N ALA A 28 1.80 2.46 -7.44
CA ALA A 28 3.01 2.77 -8.21
C ALA A 28 3.42 1.61 -9.12
N GLY A 29 3.36 0.38 -8.59
CA GLY A 29 3.69 -0.82 -9.37
C GLY A 29 2.70 -1.10 -10.49
N LEU A 30 1.39 -0.95 -10.22
CA LEU A 30 0.35 -1.14 -11.23
C LEU A 30 0.37 -0.05 -12.30
N ALA A 31 0.59 1.22 -11.93
CA ALA A 31 0.77 2.30 -12.90
C ALA A 31 1.98 2.05 -13.82
N MET A 32 3.12 1.61 -13.25
CA MET A 32 4.28 1.21 -14.03
C MET A 32 3.97 0.02 -14.94
N ALA A 33 3.28 -0.99 -14.44
CA ALA A 33 2.88 -2.17 -15.21
C ALA A 33 2.02 -1.80 -16.43
N TRP A 34 1.08 -0.86 -16.25
CA TRP A 34 0.28 -0.33 -17.37
C TRP A 34 1.17 0.30 -18.45
N HIS A 35 2.11 1.17 -18.07
CA HIS A 35 3.02 1.80 -19.03
C HIS A 35 3.91 0.78 -19.74
N LEU A 36 4.38 -0.25 -19.04
CA LEU A 36 5.16 -1.33 -19.64
C LEU A 36 4.34 -2.16 -20.64
N ALA A 37 3.08 -2.44 -20.31
CA ALA A 37 2.15 -3.11 -21.21
C ALA A 37 1.90 -2.30 -22.48
N GLN A 38 1.65 -0.99 -22.36
CA GLN A 38 1.47 -0.09 -23.51
C GLN A 38 2.71 -0.06 -24.44
N GLN A 39 3.89 -0.30 -23.89
CA GLN A 39 5.14 -0.36 -24.65
C GLN A 39 5.48 -1.77 -25.18
N GLY A 40 4.62 -2.77 -24.97
CA GLY A 40 4.85 -4.15 -25.37
C GLY A 40 6.06 -4.80 -24.69
N ARG A 41 6.43 -4.35 -23.46
CA ARG A 41 7.55 -4.92 -22.71
C ARG A 41 7.18 -6.26 -22.11
N ARG A 42 8.15 -7.17 -22.05
CA ARG A 42 8.02 -8.42 -21.29
C ARG A 42 8.36 -8.15 -19.83
N PHE A 43 7.37 -8.25 -18.95
CA PHE A 43 7.56 -7.94 -17.54
C PHE A 43 6.71 -8.83 -16.65
N VAL A 44 6.95 -8.75 -15.35
CA VAL A 44 6.11 -9.32 -14.30
C VAL A 44 6.09 -8.37 -13.11
N VAL A 45 4.96 -8.29 -12.44
CA VAL A 45 4.82 -7.64 -11.13
C VAL A 45 4.86 -8.70 -10.05
N LEU A 46 5.74 -8.54 -9.07
CA LEU A 46 5.86 -9.42 -7.91
C LEU A 46 5.32 -8.72 -6.68
N ASP A 47 4.33 -9.27 -6.02
CA ASP A 47 3.77 -8.74 -4.78
C ASP A 47 3.86 -9.77 -3.66
N ALA A 48 4.24 -9.31 -2.47
CA ALA A 48 4.38 -10.16 -1.29
C ALA A 48 3.04 -10.59 -0.70
N ALA A 49 1.99 -9.80 -0.92
CA ALA A 49 0.68 -10.02 -0.35
C ALA A 49 -0.10 -11.14 -1.08
N PRO A 50 -1.05 -11.78 -0.38
CA PRO A 50 -1.91 -12.80 -0.98
C PRO A 50 -2.94 -12.22 -1.96
N GLU A 51 -3.23 -10.93 -1.84
CA GLU A 51 -4.19 -10.21 -2.69
C GLU A 51 -3.73 -8.79 -2.97
N LEU A 52 -4.16 -8.23 -4.10
CA LEU A 52 -3.96 -6.81 -4.40
C LEU A 52 -4.79 -5.94 -3.46
N GLY A 53 -4.27 -4.77 -3.16
CA GLY A 53 -4.94 -3.85 -2.23
C GLY A 53 -4.75 -4.21 -0.76
N HIS A 54 -4.09 -5.31 -0.42
CA HIS A 54 -3.84 -5.74 0.97
C HIS A 54 -3.24 -4.61 1.83
N ALA A 55 -2.30 -3.85 1.30
CA ALA A 55 -1.69 -2.73 2.01
C ALA A 55 -2.69 -1.63 2.41
N TRP A 56 -3.83 -1.52 1.73
CA TRP A 56 -4.96 -0.66 2.06
C TRP A 56 -5.92 -1.35 3.02
N ARG A 57 -6.36 -2.58 2.72
CA ARG A 57 -7.31 -3.32 3.57
C ARG A 57 -6.80 -3.54 4.98
N SER A 58 -5.49 -3.72 5.17
CA SER A 58 -4.86 -3.91 6.48
C SER A 58 -4.76 -2.64 7.34
N ARG A 59 -5.19 -1.48 6.84
CA ARG A 59 -5.21 -0.23 7.63
C ARG A 59 -6.43 -0.17 8.53
N TRP A 60 -6.46 0.84 9.41
CA TRP A 60 -7.57 1.04 10.34
C TRP A 60 -8.90 1.27 9.60
N ASP A 61 -9.98 0.94 10.27
CA ASP A 61 -11.30 0.81 9.63
C ASP A 61 -11.84 2.12 9.08
N SER A 62 -11.59 3.23 9.75
CA SER A 62 -12.06 4.57 9.36
C SER A 62 -11.16 5.30 8.38
N LEU A 63 -10.07 4.67 7.89
CA LEU A 63 -9.14 5.33 6.98
C LEU A 63 -9.86 5.92 5.76
N LYS A 64 -9.61 7.21 5.52
CA LYS A 64 -10.01 7.92 4.31
C LYS A 64 -8.79 8.50 3.62
N LEU A 65 -8.80 8.50 2.29
CA LEU A 65 -7.80 9.24 1.54
C LEU A 65 -7.95 10.74 1.83
N PHE A 66 -6.84 11.45 1.81
CA PHE A 66 -6.84 12.91 1.91
C PHE A 66 -6.91 13.58 0.53
N THR A 67 -6.82 12.80 -0.56
CA THR A 67 -7.06 13.22 -1.93
C THR A 67 -8.51 12.94 -2.32
N PRO A 68 -9.19 13.86 -3.03
CA PRO A 68 -10.48 13.58 -3.64
C PRO A 68 -10.36 12.57 -4.77
N ALA A 69 -11.40 11.78 -4.99
CA ALA A 69 -11.44 10.69 -5.97
C ALA A 69 -11.00 11.06 -7.40
N GLN A 70 -11.20 12.31 -7.79
CA GLN A 70 -10.74 12.83 -9.10
C GLN A 70 -9.22 12.77 -9.29
N TYR A 71 -8.44 12.68 -8.21
CA TYR A 71 -6.97 12.59 -8.25
C TYR A 71 -6.45 11.19 -7.92
N ASP A 72 -7.33 10.23 -7.63
CA ASP A 72 -6.94 8.88 -7.21
C ASP A 72 -6.88 7.87 -8.36
N ALA A 73 -7.18 8.34 -9.58
CA ALA A 73 -7.14 7.51 -10.77
C ALA A 73 -5.71 7.09 -11.15
N LEU A 74 -5.56 5.85 -11.61
CA LEU A 74 -4.37 5.37 -12.29
C LEU A 74 -4.49 5.55 -13.81
N PRO A 75 -3.38 5.53 -14.56
CA PRO A 75 -3.41 5.69 -16.02
C PRO A 75 -4.38 4.73 -16.71
N GLY A 76 -5.22 5.24 -17.57
CA GLY A 76 -6.15 4.44 -18.40
C GLY A 76 -7.46 4.03 -17.73
N MET A 77 -7.67 4.27 -16.43
CA MET A 77 -8.91 3.90 -15.73
C MET A 77 -9.27 4.93 -14.66
N ALA A 78 -10.44 5.52 -14.74
CA ALA A 78 -10.94 6.45 -13.75
C ALA A 78 -11.23 5.77 -12.41
N PHE A 79 -11.08 6.50 -11.30
CA PHE A 79 -11.49 5.99 -9.99
C PHE A 79 -13.04 6.01 -9.90
N PRO A 80 -13.67 4.92 -9.42
CA PRO A 80 -15.14 4.75 -9.52
C PRO A 80 -15.88 5.40 -8.34
N ALA A 81 -15.69 6.72 -8.14
CA ALA A 81 -16.39 7.49 -7.11
C ALA A 81 -16.66 8.92 -7.61
N PRO A 82 -17.64 9.64 -7.03
CA PRO A 82 -17.86 11.05 -7.34
C PRO A 82 -16.59 11.88 -7.11
N ALA A 83 -16.31 12.80 -8.02
CA ALA A 83 -15.03 13.51 -8.15
C ALA A 83 -14.55 14.19 -6.85
N ASP A 84 -15.47 14.73 -6.07
CA ASP A 84 -15.18 15.52 -4.86
C ASP A 84 -15.33 14.74 -3.54
N THR A 85 -15.48 13.40 -3.61
CA THR A 85 -15.54 12.53 -2.43
C THR A 85 -14.15 12.03 -2.04
N TYR A 86 -13.99 11.68 -0.76
CA TYR A 86 -12.75 11.09 -0.23
C TYR A 86 -12.95 9.59 -0.02
N PRO A 87 -12.35 8.74 -0.86
CA PRO A 87 -12.53 7.29 -0.77
C PRO A 87 -11.99 6.73 0.56
N THR A 88 -12.64 5.67 1.05
CA THR A 88 -12.12 4.85 2.15
C THR A 88 -11.19 3.77 1.61
N LYS A 89 -10.52 3.04 2.51
CA LYS A 89 -9.51 2.03 2.19
C LYS A 89 -10.00 0.91 1.26
N ASP A 90 -11.23 0.41 1.47
CA ASP A 90 -11.73 -0.74 0.73
C ASP A 90 -12.05 -0.43 -0.73
N PRO A 91 -12.74 0.67 -1.09
CA PRO A 91 -12.86 1.09 -2.48
C PRO A 91 -11.52 1.28 -3.21
N VAL A 92 -10.46 1.71 -2.49
CA VAL A 92 -9.12 1.80 -3.09
C VAL A 92 -8.57 0.42 -3.39
N ALA A 93 -8.69 -0.52 -2.45
CA ALA A 93 -8.24 -1.90 -2.64
C ALA A 93 -8.99 -2.58 -3.79
N ASP A 94 -10.32 -2.41 -3.86
CA ASP A 94 -11.17 -2.93 -4.94
C ASP A 94 -10.77 -2.34 -6.30
N TYR A 95 -10.51 -1.04 -6.35
CA TYR A 95 -10.05 -0.37 -7.55
C TYR A 95 -8.73 -0.95 -8.07
N LEU A 96 -7.74 -1.21 -7.19
CA LEU A 96 -6.46 -1.80 -7.59
C LEU A 96 -6.62 -3.22 -8.15
N GLN A 97 -7.51 -4.02 -7.57
CA GLN A 97 -7.84 -5.35 -8.09
C GLN A 97 -8.51 -5.26 -9.48
N ALA A 98 -9.51 -4.39 -9.60
CA ALA A 98 -10.22 -4.17 -10.87
C ALA A 98 -9.28 -3.63 -11.95
N TYR A 99 -8.37 -2.73 -11.59
CA TYR A 99 -7.36 -2.18 -12.50
C TYR A 99 -6.44 -3.26 -13.08
N ALA A 100 -5.87 -4.11 -12.22
CA ALA A 100 -5.00 -5.18 -12.68
C ALA A 100 -5.72 -6.17 -13.59
N ALA A 101 -6.98 -6.49 -13.28
CA ALA A 101 -7.82 -7.37 -14.08
C ALA A 101 -8.22 -6.74 -15.44
N ALA A 102 -8.59 -5.45 -15.44
CA ALA A 102 -9.01 -4.75 -16.65
C ALA A 102 -7.93 -4.68 -17.74
N PHE A 103 -6.66 -4.64 -17.32
CA PHE A 103 -5.51 -4.55 -18.22
C PHE A 103 -4.72 -5.86 -18.34
N ASP A 104 -5.22 -6.96 -17.78
CA ASP A 104 -4.58 -8.29 -17.78
C ASP A 104 -3.09 -8.22 -17.42
N LEU A 105 -2.78 -7.50 -16.33
CA LEU A 105 -1.40 -7.25 -15.93
C LEU A 105 -0.75 -8.54 -15.40
N PRO A 106 0.46 -8.92 -15.88
CA PRO A 106 1.15 -10.12 -15.45
C PRO A 106 1.65 -9.99 -14.01
N LEU A 107 0.85 -10.46 -13.06
CA LEU A 107 1.08 -10.32 -11.63
C LEU A 107 1.24 -11.67 -10.94
N ARG A 108 2.20 -11.73 -10.00
CA ARG A 108 2.42 -12.85 -9.08
C ARG A 108 2.22 -12.37 -7.65
N ARG A 109 1.24 -12.93 -6.96
CA ARG A 109 0.96 -12.75 -5.53
C ARG A 109 1.75 -13.76 -4.71
N ASN A 110 1.84 -13.56 -3.39
CA ASN A 110 2.65 -14.38 -2.48
C ASN A 110 4.11 -14.51 -2.95
N ALA A 111 4.61 -13.53 -3.71
CA ALA A 111 5.92 -13.52 -4.33
C ALA A 111 6.84 -12.50 -3.65
N LYS A 112 7.03 -12.66 -2.32
CA LYS A 112 7.93 -11.80 -1.55
C LYS A 112 9.34 -11.91 -2.10
N VAL A 113 9.87 -10.79 -2.61
CA VAL A 113 11.27 -10.69 -3.03
C VAL A 113 12.16 -10.69 -1.81
N THR A 114 13.09 -11.64 -1.78
CA THR A 114 14.03 -11.82 -0.68
C THR A 114 15.45 -11.42 -1.04
N GLU A 115 15.78 -11.43 -2.34
CA GLU A 115 17.09 -11.04 -2.83
C GLU A 115 16.98 -10.35 -4.19
N LEU A 116 17.76 -9.30 -4.37
CA LEU A 116 17.99 -8.60 -5.63
C LEU A 116 19.49 -8.45 -5.84
N ARG A 117 20.03 -9.05 -6.89
CA ARG A 117 21.45 -9.03 -7.19
C ARG A 117 21.68 -8.54 -8.62
N ARG A 118 22.63 -7.64 -8.80
CA ARG A 118 23.14 -7.27 -10.13
C ARG A 118 24.18 -8.31 -10.56
N LEU A 119 24.07 -8.78 -11.79
CA LEU A 119 24.99 -9.72 -12.40
C LEU A 119 26.09 -8.99 -13.20
N ASP A 120 27.17 -9.71 -13.52
CA ASP A 120 28.34 -9.18 -14.25
C ASP A 120 27.97 -8.68 -15.65
N ASP A 121 26.96 -9.26 -16.28
CA ASP A 121 26.43 -8.84 -17.58
C ASP A 121 25.53 -7.59 -17.50
N GLY A 122 25.42 -6.98 -16.32
CA GLY A 122 24.60 -5.81 -16.04
C GLY A 122 23.12 -6.07 -15.85
N SER A 123 22.66 -7.30 -16.00
CA SER A 123 21.29 -7.70 -15.69
C SER A 123 21.10 -7.94 -14.19
N PHE A 124 19.85 -8.24 -13.81
CA PHE A 124 19.46 -8.49 -12.43
C PHE A 124 18.90 -9.89 -12.27
N GLU A 125 19.26 -10.52 -11.16
CA GLU A 125 18.62 -11.74 -10.64
C GLU A 125 17.78 -11.36 -9.43
N ILE A 126 16.53 -11.83 -9.41
CA ILE A 126 15.54 -11.55 -8.39
C ILE A 126 15.01 -12.87 -7.85
N ARG A 127 15.15 -13.12 -6.55
CA ARG A 127 14.56 -14.27 -5.87
C ARG A 127 13.27 -13.86 -5.18
N ALA A 128 12.20 -14.57 -5.48
CA ALA A 128 10.89 -14.32 -4.89
C ALA A 128 10.16 -15.64 -4.68
N ALA A 129 9.75 -15.93 -3.44
CA ALA A 129 9.22 -17.23 -3.03
C ALA A 129 10.15 -18.37 -3.54
N ASP A 130 9.60 -19.35 -4.26
CA ASP A 130 10.35 -20.49 -4.80
C ASP A 130 10.85 -20.28 -6.24
N SER A 131 10.83 -19.03 -6.72
CA SER A 131 11.16 -18.69 -8.10
C SER A 131 12.32 -17.71 -8.18
N THR A 132 13.11 -17.85 -9.27
CA THR A 132 14.17 -16.91 -9.63
C THR A 132 13.85 -16.30 -10.99
N TYR A 133 13.92 -14.97 -11.07
CA TYR A 133 13.68 -14.19 -12.27
C TYR A 133 14.97 -13.52 -12.72
N ARG A 134 15.11 -13.34 -14.05
CA ARG A 134 16.17 -12.53 -14.65
C ARG A 134 15.58 -11.42 -15.47
N ALA A 135 16.06 -10.20 -15.27
CA ALA A 135 15.57 -9.02 -15.97
C ALA A 135 16.70 -8.06 -16.33
N ARG A 136 16.46 -7.24 -17.36
CA ARG A 136 17.36 -6.15 -17.72
C ARG A 136 17.25 -4.98 -16.73
N GLN A 137 16.06 -4.75 -16.20
CA GLN A 137 15.73 -3.66 -15.30
C GLN A 137 14.85 -4.14 -14.16
N VAL A 138 14.93 -3.46 -13.01
CA VAL A 138 14.06 -3.68 -11.87
C VAL A 138 13.47 -2.35 -11.44
N VAL A 139 12.17 -2.33 -11.22
CA VAL A 139 11.47 -1.21 -10.62
C VAL A 139 11.08 -1.59 -9.20
N VAL A 140 11.60 -0.86 -8.22
CA VAL A 140 11.24 -1.04 -6.81
C VAL A 140 10.09 -0.11 -6.48
N ALA A 141 8.89 -0.69 -6.32
CA ALA A 141 7.63 0.01 -6.06
C ALA A 141 7.00 -0.46 -4.72
N THR A 142 7.84 -0.80 -3.76
CA THR A 142 7.44 -1.43 -2.50
C THR A 142 6.79 -0.47 -1.50
N GLY A 143 6.89 0.83 -1.71
CA GLY A 143 6.40 1.85 -0.78
C GLY A 143 7.29 2.02 0.47
N PRO A 144 7.05 3.07 1.27
CA PRO A 144 7.92 3.41 2.41
C PRO A 144 7.44 2.82 3.75
N PHE A 145 6.26 2.18 3.82
CA PHE A 145 5.61 1.85 5.10
C PHE A 145 5.61 0.35 5.45
N GLN A 146 6.60 -0.40 4.97
CA GLN A 146 6.64 -1.86 5.17
C GLN A 146 7.18 -2.30 6.52
N VAL A 147 8.06 -1.49 7.10
CA VAL A 147 8.65 -1.76 8.41
C VAL A 147 8.23 -0.65 9.35
N PRO A 148 7.45 -0.97 10.40
CA PRO A 148 7.07 0.00 11.42
C PRO A 148 8.32 0.61 12.09
N PHE A 149 8.36 1.93 12.19
CA PHE A 149 9.39 2.62 12.96
C PHE A 149 8.84 2.95 14.35
N ILE A 150 9.42 2.34 15.36
CA ILE A 150 9.13 2.63 16.78
C ILE A 150 10.25 3.50 17.31
N PRO A 151 9.96 4.74 17.74
CA PRO A 151 10.99 5.65 18.21
C PRO A 151 11.61 5.15 19.55
N PRO A 152 12.93 5.36 19.78
CA PRO A 152 13.63 4.85 20.96
C PRO A 152 13.00 5.19 22.32
N PRO A 153 12.34 6.35 22.54
CA PRO A 153 11.64 6.64 23.79
C PRO A 153 10.55 5.64 24.16
N ALA A 154 9.95 4.94 23.18
CA ALA A 154 8.92 3.93 23.42
C ALA A 154 9.41 2.80 24.34
N ALA A 155 10.70 2.44 24.28
CA ALA A 155 11.30 1.42 25.13
C ALA A 155 11.39 1.82 26.62
N LYS A 156 11.18 3.11 26.94
CA LYS A 156 11.20 3.64 28.31
C LYS A 156 9.81 3.80 28.93
N VAL A 157 8.77 3.54 28.14
CA VAL A 157 7.39 3.58 28.63
C VAL A 157 7.16 2.38 29.54
N ASP A 158 6.45 2.57 30.64
CA ASP A 158 6.14 1.52 31.60
C ASP A 158 5.38 0.36 30.93
N ALA A 159 5.71 -0.86 31.32
CA ALA A 159 5.13 -2.08 30.73
C ALA A 159 3.61 -2.22 30.92
N SER A 160 3.02 -1.48 31.89
CA SER A 160 1.56 -1.43 32.08
C SER A 160 0.85 -0.61 31.02
N VAL A 161 1.57 0.21 30.22
CA VAL A 161 1.02 1.02 29.15
C VAL A 161 1.01 0.22 27.86
N THR A 162 -0.17 -0.03 27.33
CA THR A 162 -0.32 -0.66 26.01
C THR A 162 0.20 0.25 24.91
N GLN A 163 1.14 -0.24 24.12
CA GLN A 163 1.70 0.48 22.97
C GLN A 163 1.27 -0.19 21.68
N VAL A 164 0.74 0.58 20.75
CA VAL A 164 0.27 0.09 19.44
C VAL A 164 0.85 0.97 18.34
N HIS A 165 1.48 0.38 17.34
CA HIS A 165 1.88 1.12 16.14
C HIS A 165 0.68 1.34 15.22
N SER A 166 0.64 2.43 14.46
CA SER A 166 -0.46 2.73 13.53
C SER A 166 -0.70 1.67 12.45
N ALA A 167 0.28 0.80 12.19
CA ALA A 167 0.12 -0.36 11.31
C ALA A 167 -0.76 -1.46 11.91
N ASP A 168 -0.81 -1.54 13.25
CA ASP A 168 -1.52 -2.57 14.02
C ASP A 168 -2.79 -2.02 14.66
N TYR A 169 -3.06 -0.72 14.53
CA TYR A 169 -4.29 -0.09 14.95
C TYR A 169 -5.41 -0.37 13.95
N HIS A 170 -6.55 -0.84 14.42
CA HIS A 170 -7.74 -1.11 13.59
C HIS A 170 -8.91 -0.17 13.88
N ASN A 171 -9.29 -0.06 15.13
CA ASN A 171 -10.43 0.76 15.57
C ASN A 171 -10.37 1.04 17.07
N PRO A 172 -11.19 1.97 17.61
CA PRO A 172 -11.21 2.29 19.05
C PRO A 172 -11.55 1.11 19.95
N GLN A 173 -12.35 0.15 19.48
CA GLN A 173 -12.83 -1.02 20.25
C GLN A 173 -11.73 -2.05 20.49
N ALA A 174 -10.70 -2.07 19.64
CA ALA A 174 -9.54 -2.95 19.79
C ALA A 174 -8.54 -2.48 20.88
N LEU A 175 -8.72 -1.26 21.42
CA LEU A 175 -7.86 -0.71 22.46
C LEU A 175 -8.46 -0.90 23.86
N PRO A 176 -7.63 -1.08 24.90
CA PRO A 176 -8.09 -1.03 26.28
C PRO A 176 -8.84 0.29 26.60
N GLU A 177 -9.69 0.26 27.62
CA GLU A 177 -10.32 1.48 28.14
C GLU A 177 -9.28 2.47 28.69
N GLY A 178 -9.62 3.76 28.64
CA GLY A 178 -8.79 4.82 29.20
C GLY A 178 -8.36 5.88 28.19
N PRO A 179 -7.59 6.87 28.64
CA PRO A 179 -7.06 7.94 27.79
C PRO A 179 -6.00 7.40 26.84
N VAL A 180 -5.85 8.04 25.67
CA VAL A 180 -4.85 7.67 24.67
C VAL A 180 -3.95 8.83 24.33
N LEU A 181 -2.66 8.58 24.29
CA LEU A 181 -1.65 9.47 23.72
C LEU A 181 -1.32 8.99 22.30
N VAL A 182 -1.62 9.80 21.30
CA VAL A 182 -1.19 9.58 19.92
C VAL A 182 0.13 10.32 19.69
N VAL A 183 1.17 9.60 19.30
CA VAL A 183 2.51 10.17 19.04
C VAL A 183 2.77 10.24 17.55
N GLY A 184 2.87 11.45 17.01
CA GLY A 184 3.16 11.73 15.61
C GLY A 184 2.08 12.55 14.92
N GLY A 185 2.49 13.62 14.24
CA GLY A 185 1.63 14.58 13.54
C GLY A 185 1.52 14.35 12.03
N GLY A 186 1.67 13.11 11.55
CA GLY A 186 1.37 12.76 10.16
C GLY A 186 -0.13 12.48 9.95
N ASN A 187 -0.53 12.25 8.68
CA ASN A 187 -1.93 11.98 8.33
C ASN A 187 -2.55 10.85 9.17
N SER A 188 -1.81 9.75 9.39
CA SER A 188 -2.27 8.64 10.22
C SER A 188 -2.54 9.07 11.66
N GLY A 189 -1.61 9.84 12.27
CA GLY A 189 -1.77 10.31 13.65
C GLY A 189 -2.98 11.20 13.82
N PHE A 190 -3.21 12.13 12.89
CA PHE A 190 -4.38 13.01 12.94
C PHE A 190 -5.70 12.26 12.75
N GLN A 191 -5.81 11.38 11.75
CA GLN A 191 -7.04 10.61 11.52
C GLN A 191 -7.37 9.67 12.69
N ILE A 192 -6.36 8.98 13.23
CA ILE A 192 -6.55 8.10 14.40
C ILE A 192 -6.91 8.91 15.65
N ALA A 193 -6.27 10.06 15.87
CA ALA A 193 -6.61 10.93 17.00
C ALA A 193 -8.04 11.49 16.89
N GLU A 194 -8.49 11.89 15.70
CA GLU A 194 -9.85 12.34 15.44
C GLU A 194 -10.88 11.24 15.73
N GLU A 195 -10.65 10.03 15.24
CA GLU A 195 -11.52 8.87 15.50
C GLU A 195 -11.62 8.54 16.98
N LEU A 196 -10.49 8.48 17.68
CA LEU A 196 -10.43 8.16 19.11
C LEU A 196 -11.09 9.24 19.96
N ALA A 197 -10.93 10.51 19.61
CA ALA A 197 -11.49 11.65 20.36
C ALA A 197 -13.03 11.64 20.39
N ALA A 198 -13.69 10.95 19.47
CA ALA A 198 -15.13 10.75 19.49
C ALA A 198 -15.63 9.88 20.66
N THR A 199 -14.76 9.06 21.27
CA THR A 199 -15.16 8.06 22.27
C THR A 199 -14.39 8.13 23.58
N ARG A 200 -13.21 8.80 23.63
CA ARG A 200 -12.33 8.85 24.79
C ARG A 200 -11.44 10.08 24.82
N PRO A 201 -10.85 10.45 25.98
CA PRO A 201 -9.83 11.49 26.05
C PRO A 201 -8.60 11.14 25.21
N VAL A 202 -8.17 12.07 24.36
CA VAL A 202 -7.00 11.91 23.49
C VAL A 202 -6.07 13.11 23.63
N GLU A 203 -4.78 12.80 23.74
CA GLU A 203 -3.71 13.78 23.58
C GLU A 203 -2.92 13.45 22.31
N LEU A 204 -2.57 14.50 21.53
CA LEU A 204 -1.75 14.35 20.33
C LEU A 204 -0.39 15.02 20.53
N SER A 205 0.67 14.23 20.57
CA SER A 205 2.05 14.71 20.66
C SER A 205 2.66 14.90 19.28
N ILE A 206 3.04 16.13 18.95
CA ILE A 206 3.69 16.50 17.69
C ILE A 206 5.01 17.22 17.95
N ALA A 207 6.05 16.90 17.19
CA ALA A 207 7.38 17.50 17.35
C ALA A 207 7.42 18.99 17.01
N THR A 208 6.61 19.42 16.03
CA THR A 208 6.60 20.80 15.53
C THR A 208 5.16 21.21 15.22
N LYS A 209 4.79 22.44 15.62
CA LYS A 209 3.51 23.01 15.19
C LYS A 209 3.58 23.37 13.71
N TYR A 210 2.82 22.67 12.90
CA TYR A 210 2.58 23.04 11.50
C TYR A 210 1.31 23.88 11.38
N PRO A 211 1.27 24.87 10.47
CA PRO A 211 0.01 25.51 10.15
C PRO A 211 -0.95 24.46 9.59
N MET A 212 -2.08 24.28 10.27
CA MET A 212 -3.15 23.42 9.78
C MET A 212 -3.86 24.15 8.63
N LEU A 213 -3.65 23.66 7.43
CA LEU A 213 -4.39 24.14 6.28
C LEU A 213 -5.70 23.35 6.14
N PRO A 214 -6.83 24.03 5.88
CA PRO A 214 -8.06 23.32 5.63
C PRO A 214 -7.94 22.50 4.34
N GLN A 215 -8.53 21.31 4.33
CA GLN A 215 -8.57 20.41 3.16
C GLN A 215 -9.11 21.13 1.90
N ARG A 216 -10.07 22.02 2.09
CA ARG A 216 -10.67 22.86 1.05
C ARG A 216 -10.63 24.34 1.43
N ARG A 217 -10.29 25.18 0.47
CA ARG A 217 -10.37 26.65 0.59
C ARG A 217 -11.25 27.20 -0.54
N ALA A 218 -12.30 27.93 -0.18
CA ALA A 218 -13.29 28.48 -1.13
C ALA A 218 -13.86 27.41 -2.10
N GLY A 219 -14.17 26.22 -1.59
CA GLY A 219 -14.74 25.11 -2.36
C GLY A 219 -13.74 24.36 -3.25
N ARG A 220 -12.45 24.70 -3.22
CA ARG A 220 -11.39 24.01 -3.98
C ARG A 220 -10.49 23.24 -3.04
N ASP A 221 -10.10 22.04 -3.46
CA ASP A 221 -9.09 21.26 -2.77
C ASP A 221 -7.71 21.94 -2.86
N LEU A 222 -6.80 21.58 -1.94
CA LEU A 222 -5.44 22.13 -1.91
C LEU A 222 -4.48 21.38 -2.86
N PHE A 223 -4.99 20.42 -3.63
CA PHE A 223 -4.23 19.62 -4.59
C PHE A 223 -4.46 20.09 -6.02
#